data_94f11dd83c8ffec09dd9ab0a6fa3151a
#
_entry.id   94f11dd83c8ffec09dd9ab0a6fa3151a
#
_cell.length_a   1.000
_cell.length_b   1.000
_cell.length_c   1.000
_cell.angle_alpha   90.00
_cell.angle_beta   90.00
_cell.angle_gamma   90.00
#
_symmetry.space_group_name_H-M   'P 1'
#
loop_
_entity.id
_entity.type
_entity.pdbx_description
1 polymer ?
#
loop_
_entity_poly.entity_id
_entity_poly.type
_entity_poly.pdbx_seq_one_letter_code
_entity_poly.pdbx_strand_id
1 'polypeptide(L)'
;MTIQQLEYILAVDQFRHFARAAEYCRVTQPTLSAMIQKLEDELGVKLFDRTVQPVCPTAIGQKVINQARVILAQAAQVKEIISEDKQSLSGVFRLGVLPTIAPYLLPRFFPQLMEKYPELDIRVTEMKTQDIQQALHAGDLDAGIIASKLEDTFLTEETLFYEQFYAYVSRKEPSFKHDVIRTSDITGEHLWLLDEGHCFRDQLVRFCQMEAVKVNQMAYRLGSMETFMRMVESGKGITFIPELAVMQLTEEQRQLVRPFAIPRPTRQVVLATNRDFIRHSLLCVLKEEIKAAVPKEMLTLQSIQCLL
;
A
#
# COMPACT_ATOMS: atom_id res chain seq x y z
N MET A 1 -13.18 31.75 2.48
CA MET A 1 -13.01 30.28 2.64
C MET A 1 -12.54 29.96 4.06
N THR A 2 -13.13 28.96 4.75
CA THR A 2 -12.81 28.55 6.13
C THR A 2 -12.55 27.06 6.21
N ILE A 3 -11.80 26.61 7.24
CA ILE A 3 -11.53 25.18 7.51
C ILE A 3 -12.86 24.40 7.59
N GLN A 4 -13.85 24.93 8.29
CA GLN A 4 -15.15 24.31 8.44
C GLN A 4 -15.89 24.12 7.10
N GLN A 5 -15.77 25.07 6.16
CA GLN A 5 -16.34 24.89 4.82
C GLN A 5 -15.64 23.77 4.05
N LEU A 6 -14.33 23.60 4.23
CA LEU A 6 -13.57 22.49 3.63
C LEU A 6 -14.02 21.14 4.24
N GLU A 7 -14.23 21.06 5.55
CA GLU A 7 -14.79 19.87 6.20
C GLU A 7 -16.17 19.50 5.64
N TYR A 8 -17.01 20.49 5.39
CA TYR A 8 -18.36 20.26 4.87
C TYR A 8 -18.35 19.72 3.44
N ILE A 9 -17.49 20.23 2.55
CA ILE A 9 -17.40 19.68 1.20
C ILE A 9 -16.85 18.25 1.19
N LEU A 10 -15.93 17.90 2.10
CA LEU A 10 -15.46 16.52 2.23
C LEU A 10 -16.58 15.59 2.74
N ALA A 11 -17.36 16.03 3.72
CA ALA A 11 -18.49 15.24 4.21
C ALA A 11 -19.52 14.97 3.10
N VAL A 12 -19.85 15.97 2.27
CA VAL A 12 -20.77 15.77 1.14
C VAL A 12 -20.16 14.84 0.10
N ASP A 13 -18.88 14.92 -0.19
CA ASP A 13 -18.19 14.00 -1.10
C ASP A 13 -18.23 12.56 -0.59
N GLN A 14 -18.01 12.34 0.71
CA GLN A 14 -18.03 11.03 1.35
C GLN A 14 -19.40 10.38 1.35
N PHE A 15 -20.42 11.13 1.78
CA PHE A 15 -21.77 10.59 1.97
C PHE A 15 -22.66 10.71 0.73
N ARG A 16 -22.27 11.51 -0.25
CA ARG A 16 -23.04 11.78 -1.47
C ARG A 16 -24.48 12.24 -1.19
N HIS A 17 -24.71 12.78 0.01
CA HIS A 17 -26.02 13.15 0.52
C HIS A 17 -25.92 14.27 1.56
N PHE A 18 -26.51 15.45 1.31
CA PHE A 18 -26.38 16.62 2.16
C PHE A 18 -26.91 16.39 3.60
N ALA A 19 -28.03 15.67 3.78
CA ALA A 19 -28.56 15.44 5.12
C ALA A 19 -27.65 14.53 5.96
N ARG A 20 -27.10 13.43 5.38
CA ARG A 20 -26.14 12.55 6.06
C ARG A 20 -24.84 13.28 6.38
N ALA A 21 -24.35 14.10 5.45
CA ALA A 21 -23.17 14.92 5.67
C ALA A 21 -23.38 15.92 6.83
N ALA A 22 -24.56 16.54 6.90
CA ALA A 22 -24.90 17.46 7.97
C ALA A 22 -24.97 16.76 9.35
N GLU A 23 -25.58 15.59 9.42
CA GLU A 23 -25.62 14.75 10.61
C GLU A 23 -24.19 14.39 11.08
N TYR A 24 -23.35 13.94 10.18
CA TYR A 24 -21.92 13.64 10.46
C TYR A 24 -21.20 14.87 11.01
N CYS A 25 -21.41 16.05 10.41
CA CYS A 25 -20.81 17.32 10.85
C CYS A 25 -21.51 17.94 12.07
N ARG A 26 -22.54 17.29 12.64
CA ARG A 26 -23.31 17.75 13.79
C ARG A 26 -23.93 19.13 13.60
N VAL A 27 -24.44 19.41 12.40
CA VAL A 27 -25.12 20.64 12.03
C VAL A 27 -26.46 20.34 11.33
N THR A 28 -27.31 21.36 11.16
CA THR A 28 -28.53 21.18 10.36
C THR A 28 -28.19 21.17 8.85
N GLN A 29 -28.98 20.44 8.07
CA GLN A 29 -28.77 20.37 6.61
C GLN A 29 -28.88 21.77 5.93
N PRO A 30 -29.81 22.69 6.32
CA PRO A 30 -29.79 24.05 5.78
C PRO A 30 -28.48 24.80 6.08
N THR A 31 -27.94 24.67 7.29
CA THR A 31 -26.65 25.30 7.67
C THR A 31 -25.52 24.82 6.81
N LEU A 32 -25.36 23.49 6.68
CA LEU A 32 -24.29 22.89 5.83
C LEU A 32 -24.46 23.34 4.37
N SER A 33 -25.67 23.28 3.83
CA SER A 33 -25.95 23.68 2.45
C SER A 33 -25.65 25.16 2.20
N ALA A 34 -26.03 26.06 3.13
CA ALA A 34 -25.77 27.50 3.04
C ALA A 34 -24.23 27.77 3.07
N MET A 35 -23.49 27.08 3.94
CA MET A 35 -22.04 27.26 4.04
C MET A 35 -21.30 26.79 2.79
N ILE A 36 -21.76 25.69 2.17
CA ILE A 36 -21.21 25.23 0.88
C ILE A 36 -21.59 26.19 -0.24
N GLN A 37 -22.85 26.69 -0.28
CA GLN A 37 -23.27 27.69 -1.25
C GLN A 37 -22.41 28.96 -1.15
N LYS A 38 -22.16 29.45 0.08
CA LYS A 38 -21.28 30.62 0.30
C LYS A 38 -19.87 30.37 -0.22
N LEU A 39 -19.32 29.15 -0.06
CA LEU A 39 -18.02 28.78 -0.62
C LEU A 39 -18.06 28.74 -2.16
N GLU A 40 -19.10 28.15 -2.75
CA GLU A 40 -19.30 28.12 -4.21
C GLU A 40 -19.38 29.54 -4.79
N ASP A 41 -20.11 30.45 -4.11
CA ASP A 41 -20.27 31.85 -4.53
C ASP A 41 -18.94 32.62 -4.40
N GLU A 42 -18.14 32.37 -3.35
CA GLU A 42 -16.81 32.95 -3.18
C GLU A 42 -15.82 32.48 -4.26
N LEU A 43 -15.88 31.19 -4.62
CA LEU A 43 -15.02 30.59 -5.64
C LEU A 43 -15.52 30.85 -7.08
N GLY A 44 -16.76 31.30 -7.26
CA GLY A 44 -17.41 31.54 -8.55
C GLY A 44 -17.70 30.26 -9.34
N VAL A 45 -17.72 29.09 -8.67
CA VAL A 45 -17.95 27.80 -9.34
C VAL A 45 -18.85 26.89 -8.48
N LYS A 46 -19.60 25.99 -9.13
CA LYS A 46 -20.35 24.95 -8.43
C LYS A 46 -19.46 23.76 -8.17
N LEU A 47 -19.40 23.32 -6.91
CA LEU A 47 -18.60 22.18 -6.48
C LEU A 47 -19.38 20.85 -6.61
N PHE A 48 -20.70 20.90 -6.46
CA PHE A 48 -21.56 19.73 -6.54
C PHE A 48 -22.70 19.92 -7.55
N ASP A 49 -22.96 18.85 -8.30
CA ASP A 49 -24.20 18.74 -9.08
C ASP A 49 -25.30 18.22 -8.16
N ARG A 50 -26.27 19.11 -7.88
CA ARG A 50 -27.42 18.83 -7.02
C ARG A 50 -28.62 18.29 -7.76
N THR A 51 -28.52 18.25 -9.11
CA THR A 51 -29.64 17.78 -9.98
C THR A 51 -29.68 16.26 -10.09
N VAL A 52 -28.57 15.58 -9.75
CA VAL A 52 -28.44 14.13 -9.78
C VAL A 52 -28.47 13.53 -8.36
N GLN A 53 -28.96 12.29 -8.26
CA GLN A 53 -28.90 11.50 -7.03
C GLN A 53 -28.28 10.15 -7.33
N PRO A 54 -27.22 9.73 -6.56
CA PRO A 54 -26.58 10.49 -5.44
C PRO A 54 -25.86 11.74 -5.94
N VAL A 55 -25.74 12.75 -5.05
CA VAL A 55 -25.04 14.01 -5.35
C VAL A 55 -23.60 13.73 -5.75
N CYS A 56 -23.14 14.31 -6.85
CA CYS A 56 -21.80 14.12 -7.38
C CYS A 56 -21.01 15.44 -7.43
N PRO A 57 -19.69 15.41 -7.20
CA PRO A 57 -18.86 16.57 -7.46
C PRO A 57 -18.83 16.89 -8.96
N THR A 58 -18.76 18.16 -9.28
CA THR A 58 -18.41 18.61 -10.64
C THR A 58 -16.92 18.31 -10.92
N ALA A 59 -16.49 18.39 -12.18
CA ALA A 59 -15.09 18.21 -12.54
C ALA A 59 -14.14 19.16 -11.80
N ILE A 60 -14.56 20.42 -11.63
CA ILE A 60 -13.80 21.41 -10.84
C ILE A 60 -13.98 21.15 -9.34
N GLY A 61 -15.18 20.72 -8.90
CA GLY A 61 -15.47 20.35 -7.52
C GLY A 61 -14.54 19.24 -7.03
N GLN A 62 -14.28 18.21 -7.85
CA GLN A 62 -13.36 17.14 -7.49
C GLN A 62 -11.94 17.64 -7.25
N LYS A 63 -11.44 18.59 -8.06
CA LYS A 63 -10.13 19.21 -7.86
C LYS A 63 -10.06 20.01 -6.56
N VAL A 64 -11.12 20.78 -6.26
CA VAL A 64 -11.21 21.57 -5.02
C VAL A 64 -11.30 20.64 -3.80
N ILE A 65 -12.07 19.56 -3.86
CA ILE A 65 -12.20 18.55 -2.80
C ILE A 65 -10.85 17.89 -2.52
N ASN A 66 -10.12 17.50 -3.56
CA ASN A 66 -8.78 16.92 -3.39
C ASN A 66 -7.82 17.90 -2.69
N GLN A 67 -7.83 19.17 -3.10
CA GLN A 67 -7.01 20.21 -2.45
C GLN A 67 -7.45 20.48 -1.01
N ALA A 68 -8.77 20.42 -0.73
CA ALA A 68 -9.31 20.60 0.61
C ALA A 68 -8.83 19.51 1.58
N ARG A 69 -8.69 18.24 1.11
CA ARG A 69 -8.10 17.16 1.91
C ARG A 69 -6.68 17.48 2.33
N VAL A 70 -5.85 17.93 1.39
CA VAL A 70 -4.46 18.33 1.68
C VAL A 70 -4.41 19.44 2.73
N ILE A 71 -5.22 20.48 2.57
CA ILE A 71 -5.27 21.61 3.53
C ILE A 71 -5.68 21.14 4.93
N LEU A 72 -6.72 20.30 5.02
CA LEU A 72 -7.20 19.78 6.31
C LEU A 72 -6.18 18.83 6.96
N ALA A 73 -5.48 18.01 6.17
CA ALA A 73 -4.41 17.18 6.68
C ALA A 73 -3.27 18.03 7.26
N GLN A 74 -2.85 19.10 6.57
CA GLN A 74 -1.84 20.03 7.08
C GLN A 74 -2.33 20.81 8.32
N ALA A 75 -3.59 21.21 8.36
CA ALA A 75 -4.17 21.86 9.54
C ALA A 75 -4.20 20.93 10.77
N ALA A 76 -4.44 19.62 10.56
CA ALA A 76 -4.35 18.62 11.62
C ALA A 76 -2.94 18.48 12.18
N GLN A 77 -1.91 18.59 11.34
CA GLN A 77 -0.50 18.51 11.73
C GLN A 77 -0.08 19.60 12.74
N VAL A 78 -0.76 20.74 12.79
CA VAL A 78 -0.48 21.78 13.81
C VAL A 78 -0.58 21.22 15.23
N LYS A 79 -1.54 20.30 15.49
CA LYS A 79 -1.67 19.61 16.78
C LYS A 79 -0.57 18.57 17.00
N GLU A 80 -0.11 17.96 15.94
CA GLU A 80 0.93 16.93 15.97
C GLU A 80 2.31 17.49 16.29
N ILE A 81 2.61 18.74 15.88
CA ILE A 81 3.85 19.45 16.26
C ILE A 81 3.99 19.51 17.79
N ILE A 82 2.89 19.78 18.50
CA ILE A 82 2.91 19.85 19.96
C ILE A 82 3.13 18.46 20.58
N SER A 83 2.58 17.41 19.96
CA SER A 83 2.77 16.03 20.41
C SER A 83 4.18 15.53 20.16
N GLU A 84 4.79 15.89 19.04
CA GLU A 84 6.17 15.58 18.71
C GLU A 84 7.15 16.25 19.67
N ASP A 85 6.93 17.51 20.02
CA ASP A 85 7.73 18.25 21.02
C ASP A 85 7.72 17.55 22.41
N LYS A 86 6.59 16.91 22.74
CA LYS A 86 6.44 16.10 23.97
C LYS A 86 6.97 14.67 23.82
N GLN A 87 7.47 14.27 22.69
CA GLN A 87 7.88 12.89 22.36
C GLN A 87 6.78 11.84 22.65
N SER A 88 5.53 12.24 22.59
CA SER A 88 4.39 11.36 22.85
C SER A 88 4.05 10.53 21.60
N LEU A 89 4.23 9.21 21.71
CA LEU A 89 3.80 8.26 20.68
C LEU A 89 2.33 7.87 20.91
N SER A 90 1.41 8.77 20.59
CA SER A 90 -0.03 8.60 20.83
C SER A 90 -0.84 9.07 19.63
N GLY A 91 -2.14 8.74 19.62
CA GLY A 91 -3.09 9.16 18.59
C GLY A 91 -3.15 8.22 17.38
N VAL A 92 -3.90 8.63 16.36
CA VAL A 92 -4.15 7.81 15.16
C VAL A 92 -2.95 7.89 14.21
N PHE A 93 -2.56 6.73 13.67
CA PHE A 93 -1.57 6.60 12.60
C PHE A 93 -2.10 5.66 11.52
N ARG A 94 -2.24 6.12 10.30
CA ARG A 94 -2.83 5.40 9.17
C ARG A 94 -1.72 4.88 8.26
N LEU A 95 -1.60 3.57 8.20
CA LEU A 95 -0.54 2.87 7.48
C LEU A 95 -1.11 2.08 6.30
N GLY A 96 -0.69 2.44 5.08
CA GLY A 96 -0.93 1.62 3.89
C GLY A 96 0.13 0.54 3.75
N VAL A 97 -0.24 -0.68 3.40
CA VAL A 97 0.72 -1.77 3.19
C VAL A 97 0.34 -2.56 1.94
N LEU A 98 1.33 -2.96 1.15
CA LEU A 98 1.07 -3.83 0.00
C LEU A 98 0.55 -5.20 0.43
N PRO A 99 -0.48 -5.76 -0.25
CA PRO A 99 -1.00 -7.09 0.04
C PRO A 99 0.04 -8.22 -0.09
N THR A 100 1.13 -7.99 -0.82
CA THR A 100 2.25 -8.92 -0.96
C THR A 100 3.31 -8.80 0.15
N ILE A 101 3.12 -7.86 1.08
CA ILE A 101 4.01 -7.62 2.24
C ILE A 101 3.25 -7.85 3.55
N ALA A 102 2.03 -7.34 3.65
CA ALA A 102 1.24 -7.32 4.87
C ALA A 102 1.17 -8.68 5.60
N PRO A 103 0.79 -9.80 4.95
CA PRO A 103 0.63 -11.10 5.63
C PRO A 103 1.93 -11.64 6.25
N TYR A 104 3.08 -11.24 5.70
CA TYR A 104 4.38 -11.80 6.09
C TYR A 104 5.18 -10.88 7.00
N LEU A 105 4.97 -9.56 6.91
CA LEU A 105 5.69 -8.57 7.70
C LEU A 105 4.92 -8.18 8.97
N LEU A 106 3.62 -7.85 8.86
CA LEU A 106 2.86 -7.34 10.00
C LEU A 106 2.86 -8.27 11.22
N PRO A 107 2.66 -9.60 11.08
CA PRO A 107 2.65 -10.49 12.23
C PRO A 107 3.98 -10.53 13.00
N ARG A 108 5.08 -10.07 12.40
CA ARG A 108 6.42 -10.14 12.97
C ARG A 108 6.74 -8.98 13.93
N PHE A 109 6.09 -7.82 13.75
CA PHE A 109 6.38 -6.63 14.57
C PHE A 109 5.13 -5.97 15.14
N PHE A 110 4.02 -6.02 14.42
CA PHE A 110 2.83 -5.24 14.74
C PHE A 110 2.20 -5.57 16.12
N PRO A 111 2.05 -6.85 16.54
CA PRO A 111 1.53 -7.18 17.86
C PRO A 111 2.39 -6.60 18.99
N GLN A 112 3.72 -6.72 18.89
CA GLN A 112 4.66 -6.19 19.87
C GLN A 112 4.66 -4.66 19.90
N LEU A 113 4.53 -4.01 18.75
CA LEU A 113 4.41 -2.56 18.65
C LEU A 113 3.15 -2.05 19.38
N MET A 114 2.02 -2.73 19.22
CA MET A 114 0.75 -2.38 19.88
C MET A 114 0.82 -2.56 21.40
N GLU A 115 1.50 -3.61 21.89
CA GLU A 115 1.72 -3.82 23.31
C GLU A 115 2.64 -2.75 23.92
N LYS A 116 3.69 -2.35 23.20
CA LYS A 116 4.68 -1.38 23.65
C LYS A 116 4.17 0.06 23.67
N TYR A 117 3.25 0.39 22.75
CA TYR A 117 2.69 1.74 22.59
C TYR A 117 1.15 1.72 22.58
N PRO A 118 0.50 1.47 23.73
CA PRO A 118 -0.96 1.28 23.80
C PRO A 118 -1.78 2.55 23.51
N GLU A 119 -1.18 3.72 23.56
CA GLU A 119 -1.84 4.98 23.22
C GLU A 119 -1.80 5.30 21.70
N LEU A 120 -1.10 4.48 20.92
CA LEU A 120 -0.98 4.63 19.48
C LEU A 120 -2.04 3.76 18.76
N ASP A 121 -3.01 4.42 18.11
CA ASP A 121 -4.05 3.78 17.29
C ASP A 121 -3.54 3.62 15.84
N ILE A 122 -2.86 2.51 15.53
CA ILE A 122 -2.38 2.25 14.18
C ILE A 122 -3.47 1.55 13.36
N ARG A 123 -3.91 2.22 12.31
CA ARG A 123 -4.93 1.71 11.38
C ARG A 123 -4.27 1.27 10.09
N VAL A 124 -4.21 -0.03 9.87
CA VAL A 124 -3.60 -0.61 8.67
C VAL A 124 -4.65 -0.85 7.59
N THR A 125 -4.30 -0.50 6.35
CA THR A 125 -5.10 -0.79 5.16
C THR A 125 -4.22 -1.43 4.09
N GLU A 126 -4.65 -2.57 3.58
CA GLU A 126 -3.97 -3.21 2.45
C GLU A 126 -4.41 -2.55 1.14
N MET A 127 -3.45 -2.02 0.37
CA MET A 127 -3.70 -1.26 -0.84
C MET A 127 -2.61 -1.49 -1.88
N LYS A 128 -2.92 -1.28 -3.16
CA LYS A 128 -1.91 -1.26 -4.24
C LYS A 128 -1.03 -0.01 -4.14
N THR A 129 0.15 -0.06 -4.77
CA THR A 129 1.11 1.06 -4.74
C THR A 129 0.49 2.40 -5.17
N GLN A 130 -0.27 2.40 -6.27
CA GLN A 130 -0.89 3.62 -6.78
C GLN A 130 -1.91 4.21 -5.81
N ASP A 131 -2.71 3.35 -5.17
CA ASP A 131 -3.72 3.77 -4.18
C ASP A 131 -3.04 4.32 -2.92
N ILE A 132 -1.92 3.70 -2.46
CA ILE A 132 -1.11 4.20 -1.35
C ILE A 132 -0.55 5.60 -1.69
N GLN A 133 0.02 5.78 -2.88
CA GLN A 133 0.54 7.08 -3.32
C GLN A 133 -0.54 8.15 -3.33
N GLN A 134 -1.71 7.85 -3.91
CA GLN A 134 -2.85 8.77 -3.94
C GLN A 134 -3.35 9.11 -2.53
N ALA A 135 -3.43 8.12 -1.65
CA ALA A 135 -3.87 8.32 -0.27
C ALA A 135 -2.86 9.13 0.57
N LEU A 136 -1.54 8.96 0.33
CA LEU A 136 -0.49 9.80 0.93
C LEU A 136 -0.61 11.26 0.45
N HIS A 137 -0.83 11.49 -0.85
CA HIS A 137 -1.08 12.83 -1.38
C HIS A 137 -2.34 13.48 -0.82
N ALA A 138 -3.41 12.70 -0.66
CA ALA A 138 -4.68 13.18 -0.11
C ALA A 138 -4.64 13.41 1.42
N GLY A 139 -3.58 12.91 2.11
CA GLY A 139 -3.52 12.91 3.58
C GLY A 139 -4.46 11.89 4.23
N ASP A 140 -4.95 10.92 3.46
CA ASP A 140 -5.77 9.80 3.95
C ASP A 140 -4.92 8.72 4.61
N LEU A 141 -3.62 8.65 4.27
CA LEU A 141 -2.57 7.86 4.92
C LEU A 141 -1.46 8.75 5.45
N ASP A 142 -0.85 8.30 6.53
CA ASP A 142 0.31 8.93 7.17
C ASP A 142 1.63 8.33 6.65
N ALA A 143 1.65 7.03 6.39
CA ALA A 143 2.77 6.33 5.77
C ALA A 143 2.31 5.14 4.91
N GLY A 144 3.21 4.65 4.04
CA GLY A 144 2.99 3.47 3.22
C GLY A 144 4.20 2.55 3.17
N ILE A 145 4.00 1.24 3.32
CA ILE A 145 5.04 0.23 3.09
C ILE A 145 4.85 -0.31 1.67
N ILE A 146 5.76 0.05 0.78
CA ILE A 146 5.70 -0.28 -0.65
C ILE A 146 7.00 -0.93 -1.13
N ALA A 147 7.02 -1.45 -2.34
CA ALA A 147 8.16 -2.15 -2.93
C ALA A 147 8.46 -1.68 -4.36
N SER A 148 8.38 -0.39 -4.58
CA SER A 148 8.72 0.26 -5.85
C SER A 148 9.34 1.60 -5.55
N LYS A 149 10.25 2.04 -6.42
CA LYS A 149 10.81 3.37 -6.36
C LYS A 149 9.71 4.40 -6.65
N LEU A 150 9.69 5.46 -5.87
CA LEU A 150 8.79 6.58 -6.08
C LEU A 150 9.44 7.60 -7.05
N GLU A 151 8.76 7.91 -8.14
CA GLU A 151 9.14 9.00 -9.06
C GLU A 151 8.38 10.29 -8.72
N ASP A 152 8.11 10.49 -7.43
CA ASP A 152 7.24 11.55 -6.94
C ASP A 152 8.02 12.50 -6.02
N THR A 153 8.01 13.79 -6.36
CA THR A 153 8.74 14.82 -5.61
C THR A 153 8.08 15.23 -4.28
N PHE A 154 6.80 14.92 -4.09
CA PHE A 154 6.06 15.22 -2.86
C PHE A 154 6.18 14.13 -1.81
N LEU A 155 6.62 12.95 -2.20
CA LEU A 155 6.82 11.83 -1.29
C LEU A 155 8.31 11.64 -1.02
N THR A 156 8.62 11.13 0.15
CA THR A 156 9.95 10.65 0.53
C THR A 156 9.90 9.17 0.77
N GLU A 157 11.00 8.48 0.50
CA GLU A 157 11.13 7.06 0.75
C GLU A 157 12.37 6.78 1.60
N GLU A 158 12.21 5.89 2.57
CA GLU A 158 13.32 5.36 3.37
C GLU A 158 13.36 3.85 3.25
N THR A 159 14.52 3.30 2.91
CA THR A 159 14.71 1.85 2.79
C THR A 159 14.52 1.16 4.13
N LEU A 160 13.63 0.18 4.15
CA LEU A 160 13.42 -0.72 5.28
C LEU A 160 14.30 -1.96 5.17
N PHE A 161 14.16 -2.69 4.06
CA PHE A 161 14.94 -3.91 3.79
C PHE A 161 14.89 -4.30 2.31
N TYR A 162 15.70 -5.28 1.93
CA TYR A 162 15.75 -5.90 0.61
C TYR A 162 15.24 -7.34 0.72
N GLU A 163 14.38 -7.74 -0.22
CA GLU A 163 13.69 -9.03 -0.17
C GLU A 163 13.81 -9.76 -1.49
N GLN A 164 14.41 -10.95 -1.47
CA GLN A 164 14.53 -11.80 -2.64
C GLN A 164 13.20 -12.42 -3.03
N PHE A 165 13.07 -12.77 -4.30
CA PHE A 165 11.99 -13.60 -4.79
C PHE A 165 12.46 -15.05 -4.94
N TYR A 166 11.52 -15.96 -4.70
CA TYR A 166 11.68 -17.39 -4.90
C TYR A 166 10.60 -17.90 -5.84
N ALA A 167 10.91 -18.91 -6.65
CA ALA A 167 9.91 -19.66 -7.38
C ALA A 167 9.28 -20.72 -6.46
N TYR A 168 7.95 -20.80 -6.49
CA TYR A 168 7.18 -21.85 -5.83
C TYR A 168 6.64 -22.78 -6.90
N VAL A 169 7.17 -24.01 -6.96
CA VAL A 169 7.09 -24.90 -8.13
C VAL A 169 6.34 -26.17 -7.78
N SER A 170 5.29 -26.48 -8.52
CA SER A 170 4.55 -27.73 -8.36
C SER A 170 5.43 -28.95 -8.63
N ARG A 171 5.23 -30.02 -7.85
CA ARG A 171 5.89 -31.33 -8.07
C ARG A 171 5.63 -31.92 -9.46
N LYS A 172 4.58 -31.46 -10.15
CA LYS A 172 4.18 -31.91 -11.50
C LYS A 172 4.88 -31.13 -12.62
N GLU A 173 5.63 -30.07 -12.28
CA GLU A 173 6.39 -29.28 -13.26
C GLU A 173 7.76 -29.89 -13.51
N PRO A 174 8.25 -29.91 -14.78
CA PRO A 174 9.60 -30.38 -15.10
C PRO A 174 10.69 -29.65 -14.30
N SER A 175 10.52 -28.35 -14.12
CA SER A 175 11.41 -27.46 -13.38
C SER A 175 11.51 -27.78 -11.88
N PHE A 176 10.59 -28.58 -11.33
CA PHE A 176 10.68 -29.04 -9.93
C PHE A 176 11.98 -29.79 -9.62
N LYS A 177 12.55 -30.46 -10.62
CA LYS A 177 13.81 -31.23 -10.49
C LYS A 177 15.06 -30.33 -10.43
N HIS A 178 14.92 -29.04 -10.72
CA HIS A 178 16.03 -28.11 -10.70
C HIS A 178 16.23 -27.58 -9.29
N ASP A 179 17.47 -27.51 -8.82
CA ASP A 179 17.82 -26.90 -7.53
C ASP A 179 17.70 -25.37 -7.57
N VAL A 180 17.87 -24.78 -8.75
CA VAL A 180 17.71 -23.34 -9.01
C VAL A 180 16.90 -23.12 -10.27
N ILE A 181 16.09 -22.05 -10.29
CA ILE A 181 15.27 -21.68 -11.45
C ILE A 181 15.97 -20.58 -12.24
N ARG A 182 16.03 -20.76 -13.54
CA ARG A 182 16.44 -19.73 -14.50
C ARG A 182 15.21 -19.14 -15.17
N THR A 183 15.33 -17.92 -15.69
CA THR A 183 14.24 -17.29 -16.45
C THR A 183 13.78 -18.14 -17.63
N SER A 184 14.69 -18.89 -18.27
CA SER A 184 14.41 -19.84 -19.35
C SER A 184 13.58 -21.07 -18.93
N ASP A 185 13.54 -21.39 -17.64
CA ASP A 185 12.78 -22.54 -17.11
C ASP A 185 11.30 -22.19 -16.86
N ILE A 186 10.95 -20.92 -17.00
CA ILE A 186 9.62 -20.39 -16.72
C ILE A 186 8.86 -20.26 -18.03
N THR A 187 7.82 -21.06 -18.20
CA THR A 187 6.91 -20.98 -19.33
C THR A 187 5.60 -20.32 -18.89
N GLY A 188 5.04 -19.47 -19.78
CA GLY A 188 3.80 -18.75 -19.44
C GLY A 188 2.55 -19.62 -19.36
N GLU A 189 2.61 -20.88 -19.82
CA GLU A 189 1.44 -21.76 -19.89
C GLU A 189 0.93 -22.17 -18.50
N HIS A 190 1.81 -22.32 -17.52
CA HIS A 190 1.47 -22.75 -16.17
C HIS A 190 1.95 -21.75 -15.11
N LEU A 191 2.02 -20.45 -15.47
CA LEU A 191 2.47 -19.42 -14.55
C LEU A 191 1.26 -18.73 -13.89
N TRP A 192 1.25 -18.71 -12.56
CA TRP A 192 0.26 -18.00 -11.75
C TRP A 192 0.85 -16.68 -11.27
N LEU A 193 0.31 -15.56 -11.74
CA LEU A 193 0.74 -14.20 -11.36
C LEU A 193 -0.44 -13.35 -10.91
N LEU A 194 -0.15 -12.42 -10.01
CA LEU A 194 -1.10 -11.39 -9.62
C LEU A 194 -1.55 -10.53 -10.83
N ASP A 195 -2.70 -9.90 -10.69
CA ASP A 195 -3.25 -8.99 -11.71
C ASP A 195 -2.34 -7.77 -11.97
N GLU A 196 -2.61 -7.08 -13.06
CA GLU A 196 -2.00 -5.80 -13.42
C GLU A 196 -2.20 -4.76 -12.30
N GLY A 197 -1.18 -3.90 -12.13
CA GLY A 197 -1.15 -2.88 -11.09
C GLY A 197 -0.58 -3.37 -9.73
N HIS A 198 -0.14 -4.62 -9.65
CA HIS A 198 0.71 -5.08 -8.56
C HIS A 198 2.18 -4.95 -8.96
N CYS A 199 2.93 -4.08 -8.29
CA CYS A 199 4.37 -3.89 -8.56
C CYS A 199 5.15 -5.21 -8.54
N PHE A 200 4.77 -6.15 -7.68
CA PHE A 200 5.31 -7.50 -7.60
C PHE A 200 5.28 -8.24 -8.94
N ARG A 201 4.12 -8.20 -9.65
CA ARG A 201 3.98 -8.82 -10.97
C ARG A 201 4.87 -8.12 -12.00
N ASP A 202 4.81 -6.80 -12.04
CA ASP A 202 5.49 -5.99 -13.06
C ASP A 202 7.01 -6.15 -12.96
N GLN A 203 7.54 -6.20 -11.73
CA GLN A 203 8.95 -6.47 -11.47
C GLN A 203 9.39 -7.84 -12.00
N LEU A 204 8.61 -8.89 -11.73
CA LEU A 204 8.94 -10.25 -12.16
C LEU A 204 8.75 -10.48 -13.66
N VAL A 205 7.72 -9.89 -14.25
CA VAL A 205 7.51 -9.95 -15.71
C VAL A 205 8.69 -9.31 -16.46
N ARG A 206 9.18 -8.15 -15.99
CA ARG A 206 10.37 -7.49 -16.55
C ARG A 206 11.61 -8.34 -16.37
N PHE A 207 11.85 -8.85 -15.15
CA PHE A 207 13.02 -9.68 -14.86
C PHE A 207 13.07 -10.94 -15.73
N CYS A 208 11.95 -11.61 -15.90
CA CYS A 208 11.84 -12.81 -16.72
C CYS A 208 11.73 -12.53 -18.23
N GLN A 209 11.72 -11.24 -18.65
CA GLN A 209 11.55 -10.81 -20.06
C GLN A 209 10.28 -11.39 -20.70
N MET A 210 9.19 -11.51 -19.91
CA MET A 210 7.96 -12.18 -20.32
C MET A 210 6.90 -11.22 -20.89
N GLU A 211 7.26 -10.06 -21.39
CA GLU A 211 6.31 -9.05 -21.92
C GLU A 211 5.39 -9.58 -23.02
N ALA A 212 5.83 -10.62 -23.75
CA ALA A 212 5.06 -11.27 -24.83
C ALA A 212 4.33 -12.53 -24.38
N VAL A 213 4.50 -12.99 -23.14
CA VAL A 213 3.90 -14.24 -22.68
C VAL A 213 2.45 -13.98 -22.28
N LYS A 214 1.52 -14.63 -22.93
CA LYS A 214 0.13 -14.75 -22.47
C LYS A 214 0.14 -15.53 -21.16
N VAL A 215 0.31 -14.82 -20.05
CA VAL A 215 0.08 -15.34 -18.72
C VAL A 215 -1.35 -15.89 -18.69
N ASN A 216 -1.57 -17.00 -18.05
CA ASN A 216 -2.86 -17.70 -17.98
C ASN A 216 -3.89 -16.82 -17.21
N GLN A 217 -4.32 -15.74 -17.85
CA GLN A 217 -5.22 -14.71 -17.29
C GLN A 217 -6.69 -15.16 -17.26
N MET A 218 -7.00 -16.34 -17.84
CA MET A 218 -8.40 -16.66 -18.15
C MET A 218 -9.22 -17.17 -16.97
N ALA A 219 -8.59 -17.62 -15.88
CA ALA A 219 -9.32 -18.26 -14.79
C ALA A 219 -9.47 -17.41 -13.50
N TYR A 220 -8.60 -16.42 -13.26
CA TYR A 220 -8.59 -15.69 -12.00
C TYR A 220 -8.10 -14.25 -12.19
N ARG A 221 -9.00 -13.26 -12.03
CA ARG A 221 -8.67 -11.84 -12.20
C ARG A 221 -8.23 -11.12 -10.92
N LEU A 222 -8.53 -11.68 -9.76
CA LEU A 222 -8.21 -11.09 -8.45
C LEU A 222 -7.70 -12.23 -7.56
N GLY A 223 -6.42 -12.57 -7.70
CA GLY A 223 -5.81 -13.61 -6.89
C GLY A 223 -5.00 -13.01 -5.74
N SER A 224 -5.04 -13.66 -4.59
CA SER A 224 -4.01 -13.49 -3.58
C SER A 224 -2.84 -14.42 -3.87
N MET A 225 -1.65 -14.06 -3.42
CA MET A 225 -0.46 -14.90 -3.51
C MET A 225 -0.68 -16.26 -2.83
N GLU A 226 -1.35 -16.27 -1.69
CA GLU A 226 -1.72 -17.47 -0.96
C GLU A 226 -2.60 -18.41 -1.82
N THR A 227 -3.56 -17.86 -2.57
CA THR A 227 -4.37 -18.66 -3.49
C THR A 227 -3.51 -19.35 -4.54
N PHE A 228 -2.57 -18.63 -5.14
CA PHE A 228 -1.67 -19.25 -6.15
C PHE A 228 -0.76 -20.31 -5.56
N MET A 229 -0.27 -20.12 -4.35
CA MET A 229 0.49 -21.17 -3.66
C MET A 229 -0.34 -22.45 -3.49
N ARG A 230 -1.61 -22.34 -3.07
CA ARG A 230 -2.52 -23.48 -2.96
C ARG A 230 -2.80 -24.16 -4.31
N MET A 231 -2.92 -23.37 -5.38
CA MET A 231 -3.09 -23.93 -6.74
C MET A 231 -1.85 -24.69 -7.20
N VAL A 232 -0.66 -24.19 -6.91
CA VAL A 232 0.62 -24.89 -7.18
C VAL A 232 0.74 -26.18 -6.36
N GLU A 233 0.34 -26.17 -5.09
CA GLU A 233 0.36 -27.36 -4.21
C GLU A 233 -0.57 -28.47 -4.72
N SER A 234 -1.77 -28.12 -5.15
CA SER A 234 -2.79 -29.08 -5.59
C SER A 234 -2.70 -29.48 -7.05
N GLY A 235 -2.14 -28.65 -7.90
CA GLY A 235 -2.18 -28.76 -9.36
C GLY A 235 -0.83 -28.78 -10.05
N LYS A 236 -0.77 -28.06 -11.16
CA LYS A 236 0.43 -27.75 -11.94
C LYS A 236 0.68 -26.25 -11.85
N GLY A 237 1.91 -25.85 -12.09
CA GLY A 237 2.31 -24.50 -12.29
C GLY A 237 3.38 -23.99 -11.36
N ILE A 238 3.73 -22.74 -11.60
CA ILE A 238 4.75 -22.00 -10.87
C ILE A 238 4.12 -20.68 -10.43
N THR A 239 4.44 -20.25 -9.24
CA THR A 239 4.22 -18.86 -8.80
C THR A 239 5.49 -18.33 -8.16
N PHE A 240 5.49 -17.05 -7.83
CA PHE A 240 6.62 -16.42 -7.15
C PHE A 240 6.19 -15.97 -5.76
N ILE A 241 7.09 -16.14 -4.80
CA ILE A 241 6.85 -15.76 -3.40
C ILE A 241 8.04 -14.94 -2.87
N PRO A 242 7.79 -13.99 -1.98
CA PRO A 242 8.84 -13.22 -1.34
C PRO A 242 9.52 -14.02 -0.22
N GLU A 243 10.74 -13.63 0.12
CA GLU A 243 11.57 -14.30 1.12
C GLU A 243 10.90 -14.42 2.49
N LEU A 244 10.19 -13.37 2.95
CA LEU A 244 9.45 -13.43 4.22
C LEU A 244 8.32 -14.48 4.21
N ALA A 245 7.72 -14.75 3.04
CA ALA A 245 6.74 -15.82 2.90
C ALA A 245 7.41 -17.18 3.08
N VAL A 246 8.61 -17.40 2.50
CA VAL A 246 9.34 -18.67 2.63
C VAL A 246 9.61 -19.03 4.09
N MET A 247 9.81 -18.04 4.95
CA MET A 247 10.08 -18.25 6.39
C MET A 247 8.88 -18.78 7.17
N GLN A 248 7.67 -18.61 6.63
CA GLN A 248 6.41 -19.04 7.28
C GLN A 248 5.91 -20.38 6.75
N LEU A 249 6.58 -20.98 5.76
CA LEU A 249 6.19 -22.23 5.14
C LEU A 249 6.42 -23.43 6.06
N THR A 250 5.52 -24.41 5.95
CA THR A 250 5.71 -25.75 6.52
C THR A 250 6.85 -26.47 5.79
N GLU A 251 7.36 -27.53 6.39
CA GLU A 251 8.44 -28.33 5.80
C GLU A 251 8.04 -28.93 4.44
N GLU A 252 6.78 -29.35 4.29
CA GLU A 252 6.26 -29.85 3.00
C GLU A 252 6.22 -28.78 1.92
N GLN A 253 5.82 -27.56 2.29
CA GLN A 253 5.75 -26.42 1.40
C GLN A 253 7.15 -25.94 0.99
N ARG A 254 8.12 -25.93 1.90
CA ARG A 254 9.52 -25.60 1.61
C ARG A 254 10.14 -26.46 0.52
N GLN A 255 9.71 -27.72 0.38
CA GLN A 255 10.16 -28.60 -0.70
C GLN A 255 9.77 -28.09 -2.10
N LEU A 256 8.77 -27.22 -2.20
CA LEU A 256 8.32 -26.60 -3.46
C LEU A 256 9.10 -25.32 -3.80
N VAL A 257 9.87 -24.78 -2.87
CA VAL A 257 10.63 -23.52 -3.06
C VAL A 257 11.91 -23.79 -3.84
N ARG A 258 12.16 -22.92 -4.83
CA ARG A 258 13.41 -22.90 -5.59
C ARG A 258 13.97 -21.48 -5.66
N PRO A 259 15.23 -21.27 -5.32
CA PRO A 259 15.88 -19.98 -5.52
C PRO A 259 16.08 -19.73 -7.02
N PHE A 260 16.13 -18.46 -7.40
CA PHE A 260 16.58 -18.08 -8.73
C PHE A 260 18.10 -18.25 -8.89
N ALA A 261 18.55 -18.50 -10.11
CA ALA A 261 19.96 -18.40 -10.47
C ALA A 261 20.46 -16.96 -10.24
N ILE A 262 21.76 -16.83 -10.01
CA ILE A 262 22.39 -15.52 -9.81
C ILE A 262 22.45 -14.76 -11.15
N PRO A 263 22.11 -13.46 -11.18
CA PRO A 263 21.71 -12.62 -10.06
C PRO A 263 20.26 -12.88 -9.63
N ARG A 264 20.02 -12.90 -8.31
CA ARG A 264 18.70 -13.20 -7.75
C ARG A 264 17.80 -11.95 -7.76
N PRO A 265 16.57 -12.04 -8.29
CA PRO A 265 15.64 -10.93 -8.29
C PRO A 265 15.30 -10.52 -6.86
N THR A 266 15.41 -9.23 -6.59
CA THR A 266 15.24 -8.67 -5.25
C THR A 266 14.47 -7.37 -5.34
N ARG A 267 13.51 -7.15 -4.46
CA ARG A 267 12.81 -5.87 -4.32
C ARG A 267 13.34 -5.08 -3.13
N GLN A 268 13.33 -3.77 -3.27
CA GLN A 268 13.56 -2.85 -2.16
C GLN A 268 12.21 -2.54 -1.52
N VAL A 269 12.07 -2.82 -0.24
CA VAL A 269 10.91 -2.44 0.56
C VAL A 269 11.23 -1.12 1.27
N VAL A 270 10.35 -0.13 1.08
CA VAL A 270 10.54 1.22 1.59
C VAL A 270 9.35 1.68 2.41
N LEU A 271 9.60 2.57 3.35
CA LEU A 271 8.60 3.38 4.03
C LEU A 271 8.45 4.69 3.25
N ALA A 272 7.28 4.91 2.68
CA ALA A 272 6.91 6.11 1.96
C ALA A 272 6.09 7.03 2.86
N THR A 273 6.40 8.32 2.86
CA THR A 273 5.65 9.34 3.59
C THR A 273 5.54 10.62 2.77
N ASN A 274 4.60 11.49 3.12
CA ASN A 274 4.64 12.85 2.60
C ASN A 274 5.92 13.55 3.10
N ARG A 275 6.54 14.39 2.24
CA ARG A 275 7.76 15.15 2.60
C ARG A 275 7.57 16.04 3.83
N ASP A 276 6.36 16.58 3.98
CA ASP A 276 6.02 17.48 5.08
C ASP A 276 5.48 16.74 6.32
N PHE A 277 5.66 15.41 6.39
CA PHE A 277 5.22 14.62 7.55
C PHE A 277 6.05 14.95 8.79
N ILE A 278 5.37 15.28 9.91
CA ILE A 278 5.99 15.90 11.08
C ILE A 278 6.38 14.89 12.16
N ARG A 279 5.63 13.79 12.32
CA ARG A 279 5.84 12.83 13.44
C ARG A 279 7.05 11.92 13.20
N HIS A 280 8.24 12.53 13.15
CA HIS A 280 9.50 11.84 12.85
C HIS A 280 9.87 10.79 13.91
N SER A 281 9.59 11.06 15.19
CA SER A 281 9.83 10.11 16.29
C SER A 281 9.06 8.82 16.08
N LEU A 282 7.80 8.91 15.64
CA LEU A 282 6.99 7.73 15.33
C LEU A 282 7.53 6.95 14.12
N LEU A 283 7.94 7.65 13.05
CA LEU A 283 8.56 6.99 11.90
C LEU A 283 9.86 6.27 12.28
N CYS A 284 10.68 6.89 13.15
CA CYS A 284 11.90 6.25 13.66
C CYS A 284 11.58 4.96 14.40
N VAL A 285 10.63 4.99 15.33
CA VAL A 285 10.20 3.80 16.06
C VAL A 285 9.66 2.73 15.12
N LEU A 286 8.76 3.08 14.19
CA LEU A 286 8.21 2.13 13.23
C LEU A 286 9.31 1.48 12.38
N LYS A 287 10.27 2.26 11.89
CA LYS A 287 11.42 1.75 11.12
C LYS A 287 12.27 0.78 11.93
N GLU A 288 12.57 1.13 13.17
CA GLU A 288 13.40 0.30 14.08
C GLU A 288 12.69 -1.04 14.36
N GLU A 289 11.41 -1.02 14.69
CA GLU A 289 10.63 -2.24 14.95
C GLU A 289 10.52 -3.12 13.70
N ILE A 290 10.32 -2.53 12.52
CA ILE A 290 10.30 -3.29 11.24
C ILE A 290 11.69 -3.89 10.95
N LYS A 291 12.77 -3.12 11.08
CA LYS A 291 14.13 -3.60 10.83
C LYS A 291 14.56 -4.68 11.82
N ALA A 292 14.10 -4.60 13.06
CA ALA A 292 14.35 -5.63 14.07
C ALA A 292 13.57 -6.94 13.78
N ALA A 293 12.44 -6.84 13.09
CA ALA A 293 11.57 -7.99 12.77
C ALA A 293 12.01 -8.79 11.54
N VAL A 294 12.95 -8.28 10.75
CA VAL A 294 13.47 -8.97 9.56
C VAL A 294 14.90 -9.50 9.81
N PRO A 295 15.34 -10.54 9.09
CA PRO A 295 16.72 -11.02 9.15
C PRO A 295 17.73 -9.92 8.81
N LYS A 296 18.87 -9.92 9.50
CA LYS A 296 19.92 -8.91 9.31
C LYS A 296 20.46 -8.89 7.88
N GLU A 297 20.50 -10.04 7.22
CA GLU A 297 20.93 -10.20 5.84
C GLU A 297 20.07 -9.43 4.85
N MET A 298 18.80 -9.19 5.20
CA MET A 298 17.87 -8.41 4.39
C MET A 298 18.04 -6.89 4.53
N LEU A 299 18.81 -6.42 5.51
CA LEU A 299 19.02 -4.99 5.72
C LEU A 299 19.96 -4.34 4.70
N THR A 300 20.72 -5.14 3.98
CA THR A 300 21.69 -4.70 2.96
C THR A 300 21.56 -5.50 1.69
N LEU A 301 21.68 -4.82 0.53
CA LEU A 301 21.67 -5.48 -0.77
C LEU A 301 22.96 -6.30 -0.93
N GLN A 302 22.81 -7.60 -1.22
CA GLN A 302 23.93 -8.53 -1.37
C GLN A 302 24.44 -8.55 -2.82
N SER A 303 25.71 -8.88 -3.04
CA SER A 303 26.35 -8.93 -4.37
C SER A 303 25.72 -9.95 -5.35
N ILE A 304 25.02 -10.94 -4.83
CA ILE A 304 24.31 -11.96 -5.62
C ILE A 304 22.90 -11.55 -6.04
N GLN A 305 22.45 -10.39 -5.61
CA GLN A 305 21.10 -9.87 -5.82
C GLN A 305 21.07 -8.84 -6.95
N CYS A 306 19.95 -8.80 -7.67
CA CYS A 306 19.62 -7.80 -8.68
C CYS A 306 18.36 -7.05 -8.23
N LEU A 307 18.49 -5.75 -8.03
CA LEU A 307 17.36 -4.91 -7.68
C LEU A 307 16.44 -4.72 -8.90
N LEU A 308 15.14 -4.89 -8.71
CA LEU A 308 14.09 -4.81 -9.73
C LEU A 308 13.40 -3.46 -9.77
#